data_a4f20bb9ff6822dfc97ec8e23846c3ac
#
_entry.id   a4f20bb9ff6822dfc97ec8e23846c3ac
#
_cell.length_a   1.000
_cell.length_b   1.000
_cell.length_c   1.000
_cell.angle_alpha   90.00
_cell.angle_beta   90.00
_cell.angle_gamma   90.00
#
_symmetry.space_group_name_H-M   'P 1'
#
loop_
_entity.id
_entity.type
_entity.pdbx_description
1 polymer ?
#
loop_
_entity_poly.entity_id
_entity_poly.type
_entity_poly.pdbx_seq_one_letter_code
_entity_poly.pdbx_strand_id
1 'polypeptide(L)'
;MPSPTACLLIIGNEVLSGRTQDANLKFLATRLGEIGIPLREARVIPDVRETIVATVNEVRARYDHVFTTGGIGPTHDDITSECVAAAFGVPWEPHPEAWRRLESHYARQTPPGEFNAARQRMATMPRGAVLIDNIISVAPGFTIGNVHVLAGVPRIMQAMFEALAPTLKGGPPVVSAAVHATGLMEGRIAEGLADIQARYPELDIGSYPYYRTGGGGGGGGGGGGGWGAGGGGGGGGGGGGGGGGGGGGGWGGGGGGGGGGGGGGVGGRWWRRARMRMR
;
A
#
# COMPACT_ATOMS: atom_id res chain seq x y z
N MET A 1 -0.85 -10.80 -24.13
CA MET A 1 -0.76 -11.72 -22.99
C MET A 1 -1.47 -11.03 -21.82
N PRO A 2 -2.18 -11.75 -20.95
CA PRO A 2 -2.76 -11.13 -19.77
C PRO A 2 -1.65 -10.52 -18.89
N SER A 3 -1.96 -9.42 -18.20
CA SER A 3 -1.03 -8.82 -17.26
C SER A 3 -0.75 -9.78 -16.10
N PRO A 4 0.51 -9.88 -15.62
CA PRO A 4 0.83 -10.69 -14.46
C PRO A 4 0.09 -10.16 -13.21
N THR A 5 -0.20 -11.04 -12.29
CA THR A 5 -0.98 -10.74 -11.08
C THR A 5 -0.13 -10.85 -9.83
N ALA A 6 -0.48 -10.08 -8.78
CA ALA A 6 0.21 -10.12 -7.50
C ALA A 6 -0.73 -10.38 -6.32
N CYS A 7 -0.16 -11.00 -5.27
CA CYS A 7 -0.72 -11.12 -3.93
C CYS A 7 0.24 -10.52 -2.90
N LEU A 8 -0.30 -9.87 -1.88
CA LEU A 8 0.46 -9.35 -0.73
C LEU A 8 0.09 -10.11 0.54
N LEU A 9 1.09 -10.61 1.25
CA LEU A 9 0.96 -11.16 2.60
C LEU A 9 1.60 -10.18 3.59
N ILE A 10 0.79 -9.59 4.45
CA ILE A 10 1.23 -8.77 5.59
C ILE A 10 1.32 -9.71 6.78
N ILE A 11 2.53 -9.93 7.28
CA ILE A 11 2.82 -10.88 8.36
C ILE A 11 3.17 -10.06 9.60
N GLY A 12 2.34 -10.14 10.65
CA GLY A 12 2.57 -9.40 11.88
C GLY A 12 1.37 -9.38 12.81
N ASN A 13 1.55 -9.87 14.01
CA ASN A 13 0.57 -9.83 15.10
C ASN A 13 0.23 -8.41 15.55
N GLU A 14 1.14 -7.44 15.36
CA GLU A 14 0.95 -6.03 15.67
C GLU A 14 -0.09 -5.37 14.74
N VAL A 15 -0.18 -5.81 13.49
CA VAL A 15 -1.20 -5.34 12.54
C VAL A 15 -2.55 -5.94 12.91
N LEU A 16 -2.60 -7.25 13.18
CA LEU A 16 -3.84 -7.94 13.57
C LEU A 16 -4.41 -7.42 14.90
N SER A 17 -3.55 -7.04 15.84
CA SER A 17 -3.97 -6.47 17.12
C SER A 17 -4.32 -4.97 17.07
N GLY A 18 -4.16 -4.32 15.90
CA GLY A 18 -4.40 -2.90 15.73
C GLY A 18 -3.36 -1.98 16.38
N ARG A 19 -2.26 -2.54 16.93
CA ARG A 19 -1.15 -1.73 17.50
C ARG A 19 -0.41 -0.94 16.45
N THR A 20 -0.36 -1.47 15.22
CA THR A 20 0.29 -0.82 14.08
C THR A 20 -0.67 -0.77 12.90
N GLN A 21 -0.82 0.40 12.30
CA GLN A 21 -1.54 0.54 11.03
C GLN A 21 -0.61 0.18 9.88
N ASP A 22 -1.04 -0.72 9.00
CA ASP A 22 -0.27 -1.03 7.79
C ASP A 22 -0.23 0.17 6.82
N ALA A 23 0.97 0.50 6.37
CA ALA A 23 1.23 1.53 5.35
C ALA A 23 1.81 0.94 4.06
N ASN A 24 2.14 -0.35 4.05
CA ASN A 24 2.82 -1.01 2.96
C ASN A 24 1.87 -1.37 1.82
N LEU A 25 0.64 -1.78 2.15
CA LEU A 25 -0.39 -2.16 1.16
C LEU A 25 -0.63 -1.06 0.13
N LYS A 26 -0.88 0.18 0.59
CA LYS A 26 -1.15 1.30 -0.31
C LYS A 26 0.02 1.56 -1.26
N PHE A 27 1.23 1.57 -0.73
CA PHE A 27 2.43 1.80 -1.53
C PHE A 27 2.60 0.71 -2.59
N LEU A 28 2.58 -0.57 -2.18
CA LEU A 28 2.77 -1.69 -3.09
C LEU A 28 1.67 -1.77 -4.15
N ALA A 29 0.40 -1.58 -3.78
CA ALA A 29 -0.71 -1.58 -4.73
C ALA A 29 -0.54 -0.50 -5.81
N THR A 30 -0.12 0.71 -5.41
CA THR A 30 0.13 1.81 -6.35
C THR A 30 1.31 1.50 -7.26
N ARG A 31 2.47 1.16 -6.69
CA ARG A 31 3.70 0.95 -7.47
C ARG A 31 3.61 -0.26 -8.40
N LEU A 32 2.99 -1.36 -7.94
CA LEU A 32 2.74 -2.54 -8.77
C LEU A 32 1.80 -2.21 -9.94
N GLY A 33 0.75 -1.43 -9.70
CA GLY A 33 -0.14 -0.97 -10.76
C GLY A 33 0.58 -0.15 -11.83
N GLU A 34 1.50 0.75 -11.43
CA GLU A 34 2.30 1.57 -12.34
C GLU A 34 3.23 0.75 -13.25
N ILE A 35 3.69 -0.41 -12.79
CA ILE A 35 4.50 -1.34 -13.59
C ILE A 35 3.66 -2.45 -14.25
N GLY A 36 2.32 -2.34 -14.20
CA GLY A 36 1.41 -3.27 -14.87
C GLY A 36 1.30 -4.64 -14.21
N ILE A 37 1.50 -4.72 -12.88
CA ILE A 37 1.30 -5.91 -12.04
C ILE A 37 0.18 -5.61 -11.02
N PRO A 38 -1.11 -5.69 -11.41
CA PRO A 38 -2.18 -5.37 -10.48
C PRO A 38 -2.18 -6.30 -9.26
N LEU A 39 -2.25 -5.69 -8.06
CA LEU A 39 -2.45 -6.42 -6.82
C LEU A 39 -3.90 -6.92 -6.78
N ARG A 40 -4.09 -8.23 -6.74
CA ARG A 40 -5.41 -8.88 -6.77
C ARG A 40 -5.90 -9.34 -5.42
N GLU A 41 -4.98 -9.58 -4.49
CA GLU A 41 -5.32 -10.04 -3.16
C GLU A 41 -4.32 -9.50 -2.15
N ALA A 42 -4.79 -9.15 -0.95
CA ALA A 42 -3.96 -8.86 0.21
C ALA A 42 -4.52 -9.58 1.43
N ARG A 43 -3.64 -10.25 2.18
CA ARG A 43 -3.98 -10.93 3.43
C ARG A 43 -3.13 -10.41 4.56
N VAL A 44 -3.72 -10.27 5.74
CA VAL A 44 -3.01 -10.06 7.00
C VAL A 44 -3.04 -11.38 7.76
N ILE A 45 -1.88 -11.90 8.09
CA ILE A 45 -1.74 -13.20 8.78
C ILE A 45 -0.84 -13.09 10.02
N PRO A 46 -1.05 -13.95 11.03
CA PRO A 46 -0.23 -13.96 12.23
C PRO A 46 1.18 -14.52 11.99
N ASP A 47 2.11 -14.19 12.90
CA ASP A 47 3.44 -14.78 12.98
C ASP A 47 3.36 -16.22 13.54
N VAL A 48 2.68 -17.09 12.79
CA VAL A 48 2.50 -18.52 13.12
C VAL A 48 3.00 -19.35 11.96
N ARG A 49 3.97 -20.25 12.24
CA ARG A 49 4.68 -21.04 11.23
C ARG A 49 3.76 -21.78 10.27
N GLU A 50 2.80 -22.51 10.80
CA GLU A 50 1.87 -23.34 10.02
C GLU A 50 1.02 -22.46 9.09
N THR A 51 0.56 -21.31 9.60
CA THR A 51 -0.23 -20.34 8.84
C THR A 51 0.60 -19.72 7.71
N ILE A 52 1.83 -19.28 8.00
CA ILE A 52 2.70 -18.68 6.99
C ILE A 52 3.03 -19.70 5.89
N VAL A 53 3.46 -20.90 6.26
CA VAL A 53 3.83 -21.96 5.30
C VAL A 53 2.64 -22.34 4.40
N ALA A 54 1.46 -22.56 4.99
CA ALA A 54 0.26 -22.93 4.25
C ALA A 54 -0.16 -21.81 3.29
N THR A 55 -0.18 -20.56 3.79
CA THR A 55 -0.60 -19.40 2.98
C THR A 55 0.38 -19.13 1.84
N VAL A 56 1.70 -19.17 2.09
CA VAL A 56 2.71 -19.00 1.03
C VAL A 56 2.53 -20.08 -0.04
N ASN A 57 2.33 -21.33 0.31
CA ASN A 57 2.12 -22.41 -0.65
C ASN A 57 0.85 -22.22 -1.48
N GLU A 58 -0.24 -21.78 -0.86
CA GLU A 58 -1.49 -21.48 -1.56
C GLU A 58 -1.31 -20.35 -2.57
N VAL A 59 -0.81 -19.19 -2.12
CA VAL A 59 -0.81 -18.00 -2.98
C VAL A 59 0.26 -18.05 -4.07
N ARG A 60 1.43 -18.67 -3.81
CA ARG A 60 2.48 -18.81 -4.84
C ARG A 60 2.08 -19.72 -6.00
N ALA A 61 1.08 -20.57 -5.80
CA ALA A 61 0.53 -21.42 -6.87
C ALA A 61 -0.53 -20.67 -7.71
N ARG A 62 -1.08 -19.55 -7.22
CA ARG A 62 -2.20 -18.82 -7.83
C ARG A 62 -1.81 -17.51 -8.50
N TYR A 63 -0.74 -16.87 -8.05
CA TYR A 63 -0.31 -15.56 -8.49
C TYR A 63 1.06 -15.60 -9.12
N ASP A 64 1.30 -14.74 -10.11
CA ASP A 64 2.59 -14.63 -10.78
C ASP A 64 3.66 -14.03 -9.85
N HIS A 65 3.25 -13.15 -8.93
CA HIS A 65 4.12 -12.55 -7.92
C HIS A 65 3.46 -12.58 -6.55
N VAL A 66 4.20 -12.98 -5.53
CA VAL A 66 3.78 -12.91 -4.13
C VAL A 66 4.76 -12.02 -3.37
N PHE A 67 4.25 -10.99 -2.74
CA PHE A 67 5.04 -10.12 -1.86
C PHE A 67 4.70 -10.43 -0.42
N THR A 68 5.70 -10.52 0.45
CA THR A 68 5.47 -10.57 1.89
C THR A 68 6.10 -9.35 2.55
N THR A 69 5.47 -8.81 3.58
CA THR A 69 6.01 -7.73 4.41
C THR A 69 5.96 -8.13 5.89
N GLY A 70 7.09 -7.97 6.59
CA GLY A 70 7.23 -8.30 8.02
C GLY A 70 7.96 -9.61 8.30
N GLY A 71 8.36 -9.78 9.54
CA GLY A 71 8.95 -11.01 10.08
C GLY A 71 10.33 -11.39 9.53
N ILE A 72 11.17 -10.41 9.11
CA ILE A 72 12.56 -10.66 8.66
C ILE A 72 13.61 -9.88 9.47
N GLY A 73 13.24 -9.40 10.63
CA GLY A 73 14.14 -8.71 11.55
C GLY A 73 14.99 -9.67 12.40
N PRO A 74 15.64 -9.13 13.45
CA PRO A 74 16.55 -9.90 14.32
C PRO A 74 15.85 -10.54 15.52
N THR A 75 14.54 -10.34 15.73
CA THR A 75 13.84 -10.77 16.92
C THR A 75 13.33 -12.23 16.81
N HIS A 76 12.91 -12.79 17.92
CA HIS A 76 12.53 -14.23 17.98
C HIS A 76 11.23 -14.53 17.22
N ASP A 77 10.39 -13.54 17.02
CA ASP A 77 9.13 -13.57 16.27
C ASP A 77 9.32 -13.31 14.76
N ASP A 78 10.50 -12.89 14.32
CA ASP A 78 10.84 -12.75 12.91
C ASP A 78 11.10 -14.13 12.27
N ILE A 79 10.02 -14.84 11.92
CA ILE A 79 10.07 -16.22 11.42
C ILE A 79 9.74 -16.35 9.93
N THR A 80 9.42 -15.25 9.23
CA THR A 80 9.00 -15.27 7.82
C THR A 80 10.02 -15.95 6.92
N SER A 81 11.31 -15.62 7.05
CA SER A 81 12.37 -16.19 6.21
C SER A 81 12.47 -17.71 6.36
N GLU A 82 12.42 -18.21 7.61
CA GLU A 82 12.44 -19.65 7.90
C GLU A 82 11.18 -20.36 7.37
N CYS A 83 10.00 -19.73 7.53
CA CYS A 83 8.74 -20.26 7.02
C CYS A 83 8.71 -20.34 5.49
N VAL A 84 9.28 -19.35 4.80
CA VAL A 84 9.40 -19.38 3.34
C VAL A 84 10.34 -20.52 2.91
N ALA A 85 11.46 -20.74 3.60
CA ALA A 85 12.32 -21.89 3.32
C ALA A 85 11.55 -23.22 3.45
N ALA A 86 10.77 -23.36 4.53
CA ALA A 86 9.92 -24.53 4.76
C ALA A 86 8.85 -24.71 3.67
N ALA A 87 8.20 -23.62 3.23
CA ALA A 87 7.21 -23.64 2.17
C ALA A 87 7.80 -24.10 0.81
N PHE A 88 9.07 -23.80 0.55
CA PHE A 88 9.77 -24.24 -0.64
C PHE A 88 10.47 -25.61 -0.47
N GLY A 89 10.46 -26.18 0.73
CA GLY A 89 11.15 -27.45 1.01
C GLY A 89 12.67 -27.37 0.86
N VAL A 90 13.26 -26.20 1.10
CA VAL A 90 14.71 -25.98 1.02
C VAL A 90 15.31 -25.65 2.39
N PRO A 91 16.61 -25.87 2.60
CA PRO A 91 17.29 -25.47 3.83
C PRO A 91 17.21 -23.97 4.08
N TRP A 92 17.05 -23.56 5.33
CA TRP A 92 17.23 -22.21 5.82
C TRP A 92 18.65 -22.09 6.35
N GLU A 93 19.52 -21.36 5.67
CA GLU A 93 20.95 -21.34 5.92
C GLU A 93 21.55 -19.95 5.73
N PRO A 94 22.73 -19.67 6.32
CA PRO A 94 23.42 -18.40 6.09
C PRO A 94 23.68 -18.17 4.61
N HIS A 95 23.24 -17.01 4.10
CA HIS A 95 23.53 -16.59 2.74
C HIS A 95 24.89 -15.90 2.69
N PRO A 96 25.90 -16.39 1.95
CA PRO A 96 27.27 -15.92 2.06
C PRO A 96 27.43 -14.40 1.85
N GLU A 97 26.76 -13.85 0.87
CA GLU A 97 26.88 -12.41 0.55
C GLU A 97 26.12 -11.55 1.59
N ALA A 98 24.93 -11.95 2.05
CA ALA A 98 24.21 -11.25 3.10
C ALA A 98 25.00 -11.25 4.41
N TRP A 99 25.61 -12.38 4.75
CA TRP A 99 26.46 -12.53 5.91
C TRP A 99 27.66 -11.56 5.86
N ARG A 100 28.42 -11.60 4.77
CA ARG A 100 29.57 -10.71 4.54
C ARG A 100 29.20 -9.23 4.63
N ARG A 101 28.06 -8.83 4.05
CA ARG A 101 27.59 -7.44 4.06
C ARG A 101 27.25 -6.98 5.48
N LEU A 102 26.49 -7.78 6.23
CA LEU A 102 26.07 -7.45 7.60
C LEU A 102 27.25 -7.45 8.57
N GLU A 103 28.11 -8.48 8.52
CA GLU A 103 29.32 -8.54 9.34
C GLU A 103 30.22 -7.31 9.13
N SER A 104 30.50 -6.96 7.86
CA SER A 104 31.25 -5.76 7.51
C SER A 104 30.58 -4.47 7.97
N HIS A 105 29.24 -4.41 7.88
CA HIS A 105 28.49 -3.23 8.33
C HIS A 105 28.65 -3.00 9.84
N TYR A 106 28.45 -4.05 10.63
CA TYR A 106 28.58 -3.95 12.10
C TYR A 106 30.00 -3.68 12.55
N ALA A 107 31.00 -4.29 11.90
CA ALA A 107 32.42 -4.04 12.20
C ALA A 107 32.84 -2.59 11.95
N ARG A 108 32.20 -1.88 11.01
CA ARG A 108 32.52 -0.48 10.66
C ARG A 108 31.77 0.55 11.51
N GLN A 109 30.87 0.16 12.38
CA GLN A 109 30.19 1.08 13.30
C GLN A 109 31.18 1.66 14.32
N THR A 110 30.85 2.82 14.87
CA THR A 110 31.66 3.45 15.91
C THR A 110 30.80 3.71 17.14
N PRO A 111 31.00 2.95 18.25
CA PRO A 111 31.92 1.81 18.38
C PRO A 111 31.46 0.61 17.52
N PRO A 112 32.37 -0.33 17.19
CA PRO A 112 32.03 -1.52 16.45
C PRO A 112 30.87 -2.30 17.07
N GLY A 113 29.89 -2.66 16.24
CA GLY A 113 28.74 -3.44 16.65
C GLY A 113 29.07 -4.94 16.62
N GLU A 114 28.49 -5.70 17.55
CA GLU A 114 28.61 -7.16 17.54
C GLU A 114 27.67 -7.76 16.49
N PHE A 115 28.20 -8.63 15.61
CA PHE A 115 27.39 -9.43 14.69
C PHE A 115 26.94 -10.73 15.37
N ASN A 116 26.10 -10.59 16.40
CA ASN A 116 25.61 -11.66 17.25
C ASN A 116 24.54 -12.54 16.55
N ALA A 117 24.14 -13.63 17.22
CA ALA A 117 23.18 -14.60 16.69
C ALA A 117 21.85 -13.97 16.21
N ALA A 118 21.32 -12.95 16.92
CA ALA A 118 20.12 -12.24 16.52
C ALA A 118 20.30 -11.53 15.17
N ARG A 119 21.42 -10.87 14.96
CA ARG A 119 21.75 -10.16 13.71
C ARG A 119 22.08 -11.12 12.57
N GLN A 120 22.67 -12.29 12.88
CA GLN A 120 22.97 -13.36 11.93
C GLN A 120 21.69 -13.95 11.32
N ARG A 121 20.56 -13.94 12.04
CA ARG A 121 19.27 -14.37 11.49
C ARG A 121 18.86 -13.56 10.25
N MET A 122 19.17 -12.26 10.20
CA MET A 122 18.88 -11.40 9.04
C MET A 122 19.74 -11.74 7.81
N ALA A 123 20.81 -12.52 7.98
CA ALA A 123 21.64 -13.06 6.90
C ALA A 123 21.30 -14.52 6.57
N THR A 124 20.31 -15.11 7.25
CA THR A 124 19.91 -16.51 7.08
C THR A 124 18.60 -16.57 6.30
N MET A 125 18.59 -17.29 5.19
CA MET A 125 17.47 -17.31 4.25
C MET A 125 17.38 -18.64 3.50
N PRO A 126 16.31 -18.87 2.71
CA PRO A 126 16.17 -20.10 1.92
C PRO A 126 17.34 -20.31 0.98
N ARG A 127 17.83 -21.54 0.86
CA ARG A 127 18.84 -21.89 -0.14
C ARG A 127 18.34 -21.52 -1.55
N GLY A 128 19.18 -20.85 -2.32
CA GLY A 128 18.85 -20.40 -3.67
C GLY A 128 18.10 -19.05 -3.72
N ALA A 129 17.93 -18.39 -2.57
CA ALA A 129 17.40 -17.04 -2.54
C ALA A 129 18.32 -16.03 -3.26
N VAL A 130 17.72 -15.07 -3.96
CA VAL A 130 18.39 -13.93 -4.58
C VAL A 130 18.15 -12.70 -3.73
N LEU A 131 19.19 -11.97 -3.37
CA LEU A 131 19.08 -10.81 -2.49
C LEU A 131 18.31 -9.67 -3.13
N ILE A 132 17.47 -9.00 -2.32
CA ILE A 132 16.87 -7.70 -2.62
C ILE A 132 17.62 -6.67 -1.80
N ASP A 133 18.22 -5.70 -2.48
CA ASP A 133 19.05 -4.69 -1.84
C ASP A 133 18.25 -3.77 -0.91
N ASN A 134 18.88 -3.42 0.21
CA ASN A 134 18.35 -2.48 1.19
C ASN A 134 19.43 -1.42 1.53
N ILE A 135 19.27 -0.26 0.93
CA ILE A 135 20.20 0.87 1.13
C ILE A 135 20.02 1.58 2.48
N ILE A 136 18.95 1.27 3.22
CA ILE A 136 18.61 1.96 4.48
C ILE A 136 19.28 1.30 5.68
N SER A 137 19.16 -0.03 5.83
CA SER A 137 19.67 -0.76 6.99
C SER A 137 20.64 -1.89 6.67
N VAL A 138 21.02 -2.07 5.41
CA VAL A 138 21.92 -3.11 4.88
C VAL A 138 21.35 -4.52 4.94
N ALA A 139 20.52 -4.87 5.94
CA ALA A 139 19.85 -6.17 6.01
C ALA A 139 18.96 -6.38 4.78
N PRO A 140 19.27 -7.33 3.89
CA PRO A 140 18.56 -7.50 2.63
C PRO A 140 17.21 -8.18 2.80
N GLY A 141 16.29 -7.91 1.87
CA GLY A 141 15.21 -8.84 1.54
C GLY A 141 15.70 -9.93 0.60
N PHE A 142 14.80 -10.79 0.14
CA PHE A 142 15.17 -11.81 -0.84
C PHE A 142 13.99 -12.23 -1.72
N THR A 143 14.32 -12.81 -2.87
CA THR A 143 13.38 -13.49 -3.77
C THR A 143 13.72 -14.97 -3.85
N ILE A 144 12.72 -15.82 -3.77
CA ILE A 144 12.81 -17.25 -4.12
C ILE A 144 11.61 -17.64 -4.98
N GLY A 145 11.85 -18.18 -6.17
CA GLY A 145 10.80 -18.42 -7.16
C GLY A 145 10.05 -17.13 -7.48
N ASN A 146 8.75 -17.12 -7.25
CA ASN A 146 7.87 -15.96 -7.42
C ASN A 146 7.50 -15.25 -6.10
N VAL A 147 8.17 -15.58 -5.00
CA VAL A 147 7.95 -14.98 -3.67
C VAL A 147 9.04 -13.97 -3.36
N HIS A 148 8.64 -12.72 -3.10
CA HIS A 148 9.49 -11.58 -2.80
C HIS A 148 9.29 -11.18 -1.33
N VAL A 149 10.30 -11.35 -0.51
CA VAL A 149 10.24 -11.14 0.94
C VAL A 149 10.87 -9.81 1.31
N LEU A 150 10.04 -8.91 1.84
CA LEU A 150 10.38 -7.53 2.17
C LEU A 150 10.22 -7.26 3.66
N ALA A 151 10.90 -6.24 4.17
CA ALA A 151 10.77 -5.80 5.56
C ALA A 151 9.38 -5.25 5.88
N GLY A 152 8.97 -5.28 7.16
CA GLY A 152 7.73 -4.68 7.64
C GLY A 152 7.79 -3.16 7.76
N VAL A 153 8.96 -2.59 8.09
CA VAL A 153 9.16 -1.15 8.27
C VAL A 153 8.96 -0.41 6.93
N PRO A 154 7.99 0.51 6.82
CA PRO A 154 7.58 1.07 5.53
C PRO A 154 8.71 1.68 4.72
N ARG A 155 9.55 2.49 5.33
CA ARG A 155 10.68 3.13 4.64
C ARG A 155 11.69 2.10 4.09
N ILE A 156 11.92 1.03 4.84
CA ILE A 156 12.83 -0.06 4.42
C ILE A 156 12.19 -0.86 3.30
N MET A 157 10.92 -1.26 3.47
CA MET A 157 10.15 -1.98 2.47
C MET A 157 10.11 -1.24 1.13
N GLN A 158 9.86 0.06 1.16
CA GLN A 158 9.86 0.90 -0.04
C GLN A 158 11.22 0.89 -0.75
N ALA A 159 12.32 1.05 -0.02
CA ALA A 159 13.66 0.99 -0.60
C ALA A 159 13.97 -0.39 -1.21
N MET A 160 13.58 -1.47 -0.55
CA MET A 160 13.70 -2.84 -1.08
C MET A 160 12.86 -3.02 -2.35
N PHE A 161 11.60 -2.54 -2.34
CA PHE A 161 10.75 -2.64 -3.50
C PHE A 161 11.30 -1.87 -4.71
N GLU A 162 11.81 -0.65 -4.52
CA GLU A 162 12.41 0.14 -5.61
C GLU A 162 13.66 -0.54 -6.19
N ALA A 163 14.43 -1.26 -5.37
CA ALA A 163 15.55 -2.07 -5.85
C ALA A 163 15.08 -3.31 -6.64
N LEU A 164 13.95 -3.90 -6.25
CA LEU A 164 13.37 -5.08 -6.88
C LEU A 164 12.62 -4.75 -8.18
N ALA A 165 11.86 -3.64 -8.20
CA ALA A 165 10.92 -3.29 -9.27
C ALA A 165 11.50 -3.38 -10.70
N PRO A 166 12.75 -2.95 -10.99
CA PRO A 166 13.33 -3.09 -12.32
C PRO A 166 13.52 -4.53 -12.80
N THR A 167 13.52 -5.51 -11.89
CA THR A 167 13.70 -6.93 -12.23
C THR A 167 12.36 -7.64 -12.50
N LEU A 168 11.24 -7.01 -12.13
CA LEU A 168 9.91 -7.58 -12.31
C LEU A 168 9.43 -7.41 -13.75
N LYS A 169 8.87 -8.49 -14.30
CA LYS A 169 8.26 -8.44 -15.63
C LYS A 169 6.80 -8.00 -15.47
N GLY A 170 6.54 -6.73 -15.72
CA GLY A 170 5.21 -6.16 -15.70
C GLY A 170 4.48 -6.26 -17.05
N GLY A 171 3.25 -5.76 -17.05
CA GLY A 171 2.41 -5.55 -18.23
C GLY A 171 2.20 -4.07 -18.54
N PRO A 172 1.18 -3.74 -19.34
CA PRO A 172 0.74 -2.36 -19.50
C PRO A 172 0.35 -1.75 -18.14
N PRO A 173 0.77 -0.51 -17.85
CA PRO A 173 0.39 0.16 -16.62
C PRO A 173 -1.13 0.21 -16.42
N VAL A 174 -1.58 0.05 -15.18
CA VAL A 174 -2.99 0.26 -14.82
C VAL A 174 -3.28 1.76 -14.89
N VAL A 175 -4.13 2.14 -15.84
CA VAL A 175 -4.56 3.53 -16.00
C VAL A 175 -5.79 3.76 -15.13
N SER A 176 -5.75 4.78 -14.28
CA SER A 176 -6.88 5.19 -13.47
C SER A 176 -7.25 6.65 -13.76
N ALA A 177 -8.55 6.94 -13.69
CA ALA A 177 -9.07 8.29 -13.80
C ALA A 177 -10.08 8.53 -12.66
N ALA A 178 -10.07 9.73 -12.09
CA ALA A 178 -11.01 10.11 -11.05
C ALA A 178 -11.77 11.39 -11.44
N VAL A 179 -13.07 11.39 -11.16
CA VAL A 179 -13.92 12.58 -11.29
C VAL A 179 -14.38 12.97 -9.88
N HIS A 180 -14.09 14.20 -9.49
CA HIS A 180 -14.52 14.74 -8.21
C HIS A 180 -15.79 15.56 -8.38
N ALA A 181 -16.81 15.24 -7.59
CA ALA A 181 -18.07 15.98 -7.56
C ALA A 181 -18.44 16.33 -6.12
N THR A 182 -18.97 17.54 -5.90
CA THR A 182 -19.46 18.00 -4.60
C THR A 182 -20.98 18.12 -4.61
N GLY A 183 -21.60 17.84 -3.46
CA GLY A 183 -23.06 17.95 -3.33
C GLY A 183 -23.86 16.84 -4.01
N LEU A 184 -23.20 15.79 -4.50
CA LEU A 184 -23.88 14.60 -5.03
C LEU A 184 -24.09 13.57 -3.92
N MET A 185 -25.26 12.96 -3.90
CA MET A 185 -25.57 11.81 -3.06
C MET A 185 -25.34 10.51 -3.87
N GLU A 186 -24.74 9.50 -3.25
CA GLU A 186 -24.41 8.22 -3.90
C GLU A 186 -25.62 7.57 -4.57
N GLY A 187 -26.76 7.54 -3.88
CA GLY A 187 -27.99 6.98 -4.44
C GLY A 187 -28.46 7.65 -5.73
N ARG A 188 -28.05 8.89 -6.03
CA ARG A 188 -28.43 9.59 -7.26
C ARG A 188 -27.60 9.21 -8.46
N ILE A 189 -26.40 8.67 -8.23
CA ILE A 189 -25.46 8.25 -9.30
C ILE A 189 -25.39 6.74 -9.45
N ALA A 190 -25.94 5.98 -8.50
CA ALA A 190 -25.81 4.52 -8.44
C ALA A 190 -26.31 3.82 -9.72
N GLU A 191 -27.50 4.17 -10.21
CA GLU A 191 -28.07 3.60 -11.43
C GLU A 191 -27.19 3.93 -12.65
N GLY A 192 -26.78 5.17 -12.80
CA GLY A 192 -25.90 5.59 -13.90
C GLY A 192 -24.53 4.91 -13.89
N LEU A 193 -23.95 4.68 -12.70
CA LEU A 193 -22.69 3.91 -12.55
C LEU A 193 -22.89 2.45 -12.91
N ALA A 194 -24.01 1.83 -12.50
CA ALA A 194 -24.34 0.47 -12.85
C ALA A 194 -24.50 0.29 -14.37
N ASP A 195 -25.16 1.24 -15.04
CA ASP A 195 -25.32 1.25 -16.51
C ASP A 195 -23.98 1.38 -17.23
N ILE A 196 -23.07 2.22 -16.71
CA ILE A 196 -21.73 2.36 -17.28
C ILE A 196 -20.92 1.08 -17.05
N GLN A 197 -20.96 0.50 -15.85
CA GLN A 197 -20.27 -0.76 -15.55
C GLN A 197 -20.77 -1.90 -16.44
N ALA A 198 -22.08 -1.99 -16.69
CA ALA A 198 -22.65 -3.01 -17.58
C ALA A 198 -22.19 -2.85 -19.04
N ARG A 199 -21.96 -1.61 -19.50
CA ARG A 199 -21.46 -1.34 -20.85
C ARG A 199 -19.96 -1.57 -21.02
N TYR A 200 -19.21 -1.48 -19.92
CA TYR A 200 -17.75 -1.61 -19.90
C TYR A 200 -17.33 -2.57 -18.78
N PRO A 201 -17.62 -3.88 -18.91
CA PRO A 201 -17.37 -4.87 -17.86
C PRO A 201 -15.87 -5.08 -17.57
N GLU A 202 -15.01 -4.67 -18.50
CA GLU A 202 -13.55 -4.73 -18.35
C GLU A 202 -12.97 -3.60 -17.46
N LEU A 203 -13.78 -2.57 -17.18
CA LEU A 203 -13.37 -1.46 -16.30
C LEU A 203 -13.82 -1.72 -14.87
N ASP A 204 -12.99 -1.33 -13.90
CA ASP A 204 -13.35 -1.30 -12.49
C ASP A 204 -13.83 0.11 -12.13
N ILE A 205 -15.15 0.27 -11.92
CA ILE A 205 -15.79 1.56 -11.68
C ILE A 205 -16.36 1.58 -10.27
N GLY A 206 -15.90 2.52 -9.44
CA GLY A 206 -16.37 2.67 -8.07
C GLY A 206 -16.69 4.11 -7.71
N SER A 207 -17.54 4.30 -6.69
CA SER A 207 -17.76 5.60 -6.05
C SER A 207 -17.13 5.59 -4.66
N TYR A 208 -16.39 6.65 -4.34
CA TYR A 208 -15.65 6.77 -3.07
C TYR A 208 -16.07 8.07 -2.37
N PRO A 209 -17.00 8.00 -1.39
CA PRO A 209 -17.42 9.17 -0.65
C PRO A 209 -16.29 9.69 0.24
N TYR A 210 -16.10 10.99 0.24
CA TYR A 210 -15.20 11.64 1.19
C TYR A 210 -15.89 12.84 1.87
N TYR A 211 -15.65 12.98 3.15
CA TYR A 211 -16.13 14.13 3.91
C TYR A 211 -14.94 15.07 4.14
N ARG A 212 -15.11 16.34 3.75
CA ARG A 212 -14.17 17.37 4.21
C ARG A 212 -14.52 17.69 5.65
N THR A 213 -13.68 17.30 6.59
CA THR A 213 -13.68 17.88 7.91
C THR A 213 -13.29 19.36 7.75
N GLY A 214 -14.28 20.24 7.93
CA GLY A 214 -14.09 21.68 7.78
C GLY A 214 -13.00 22.14 8.74
N GLY A 215 -11.92 22.69 8.22
CA GLY A 215 -11.05 23.60 8.92
C GLY A 215 -11.89 24.80 9.35
N GLY A 216 -11.89 25.10 10.64
CA GLY A 216 -12.76 26.08 11.28
C GLY A 216 -12.67 27.48 10.64
N GLY A 217 -13.83 27.98 10.32
CA GLY A 217 -14.06 29.35 9.89
C GLY A 217 -15.54 29.52 9.67
N GLY A 218 -16.23 30.13 10.61
CA GLY A 218 -17.64 30.24 10.89
C GLY A 218 -18.62 30.32 9.72
N GLY A 219 -19.78 29.70 9.91
CA GLY A 219 -21.03 30.04 9.24
C GLY A 219 -21.70 28.87 8.53
N GLY A 220 -22.74 28.30 9.15
CA GLY A 220 -23.89 27.77 8.46
C GLY A 220 -23.79 26.43 7.77
N GLY A 221 -24.32 25.43 8.40
CA GLY A 221 -24.89 24.18 7.99
C GLY A 221 -24.86 23.77 6.52
N GLY A 222 -24.28 22.63 6.25
CA GLY A 222 -24.37 21.91 5.00
C GLY A 222 -23.18 20.98 4.85
N GLY A 223 -23.25 19.78 5.40
CA GLY A 223 -22.27 18.72 5.19
C GLY A 223 -22.21 18.36 3.70
N GLY A 224 -21.32 18.98 2.94
CA GLY A 224 -21.05 18.64 1.57
C GLY A 224 -20.18 17.39 1.51
N GLY A 225 -20.77 16.23 1.32
CA GLY A 225 -20.07 15.01 0.93
C GLY A 225 -19.60 15.17 -0.50
N GLY A 226 -18.32 14.94 -0.76
CA GLY A 226 -17.79 14.92 -2.12
C GLY A 226 -17.56 13.48 -2.54
N TRP A 227 -17.74 13.20 -3.82
CA TRP A 227 -17.64 11.88 -4.41
C TRP A 227 -16.55 11.82 -5.48
N GLY A 228 -15.80 10.73 -5.51
CA GLY A 228 -14.91 10.43 -6.62
C GLY A 228 -15.30 9.11 -7.24
N ALA A 229 -15.52 9.09 -8.55
CA ALA A 229 -15.61 7.87 -9.33
C ALA A 229 -14.25 7.67 -10.00
N GLY A 230 -13.60 6.56 -9.69
CA GLY A 230 -12.30 6.29 -10.30
C GLY A 230 -12.07 4.80 -10.38
N GLY A 231 -11.56 4.36 -11.51
CA GLY A 231 -10.98 3.04 -11.67
C GLY A 231 -9.67 2.99 -10.89
N GLY A 232 -9.51 1.94 -10.09
CA GLY A 232 -8.51 1.67 -9.10
C GLY A 232 -7.12 2.30 -9.29
N GLY A 233 -6.79 3.28 -8.50
CA GLY A 233 -5.47 3.87 -8.41
C GLY A 233 -5.44 5.00 -7.40
N GLY A 234 -4.92 4.71 -6.18
CA GLY A 234 -4.88 5.67 -5.10
C GLY A 234 -3.94 6.85 -5.34
N GLY A 235 -4.48 8.02 -5.55
CA GLY A 235 -3.76 9.29 -5.52
C GLY A 235 -3.65 9.83 -4.11
N GLY A 236 -2.47 9.79 -3.49
CA GLY A 236 -2.17 10.43 -2.23
C GLY A 236 -1.89 11.90 -2.39
N GLY A 237 -2.63 12.75 -1.70
CA GLY A 237 -2.25 14.15 -1.46
C GLY A 237 -1.51 14.25 -0.14
N GLY A 238 -0.19 14.41 -0.18
CA GLY A 238 0.61 14.82 0.93
C GLY A 238 0.43 16.31 1.22
N GLY A 239 0.22 16.68 2.46
CA GLY A 239 0.29 18.02 2.97
C GLY A 239 0.97 18.00 4.31
N GLY A 240 2.25 18.28 4.31
CA GLY A 240 3.03 18.55 5.50
C GLY A 240 2.78 19.97 6.01
N GLY A 241 3.08 20.23 7.27
CA GLY A 241 3.21 21.57 7.76
C GLY A 241 2.92 21.64 9.24
N GLY A 242 3.96 21.76 10.00
CA GLY A 242 4.05 21.83 11.42
C GLY A 242 3.63 23.15 12.02
N GLY A 243 3.67 23.16 13.35
CA GLY A 243 4.03 24.32 14.15
C GLY A 243 2.92 24.93 14.95
N GLY A 244 2.83 24.62 16.21
CA GLY A 244 3.02 25.52 17.32
C GLY A 244 1.93 26.51 17.69
N GLY A 245 1.46 26.42 18.95
CA GLY A 245 1.37 27.58 19.82
C GLY A 245 0.00 28.19 20.11
N GLY A 246 -0.54 27.89 21.28
CA GLY A 246 -0.90 28.91 22.28
C GLY A 246 -2.16 29.74 22.18
N GLY A 247 -3.07 29.56 23.14
CA GLY A 247 -3.58 30.70 23.91
C GLY A 247 -4.92 31.31 23.55
N GLY A 248 -5.90 31.16 24.46
CA GLY A 248 -6.65 32.32 24.92
C GLY A 248 -8.01 32.63 24.35
N GLY A 249 -9.08 32.28 25.05
CA GLY A 249 -10.11 33.11 25.59
C GLY A 249 -10.88 34.09 24.71
N GLY A 250 -12.20 34.06 24.79
CA GLY A 250 -13.02 35.23 24.50
C GLY A 250 -14.44 34.93 24.06
N TRP A 251 -15.34 35.27 24.92
CA TRP A 251 -16.81 35.31 24.81
C TRP A 251 -17.34 36.42 23.89
N GLY A 252 -18.53 36.25 23.28
CA GLY A 252 -19.42 37.26 22.71
C GLY A 252 -19.94 36.85 21.35
N GLY A 253 -21.21 36.68 20.99
CA GLY A 253 -22.41 37.37 21.37
C GLY A 253 -23.04 38.08 20.18
N GLY A 254 -24.25 37.68 19.69
CA GLY A 254 -25.13 38.50 18.80
C GLY A 254 -24.97 38.18 17.33
N GLY A 255 -25.98 37.87 16.48
CA GLY A 255 -27.31 38.30 16.38
C GLY A 255 -27.64 38.69 14.95
N GLY A 256 -28.71 38.16 14.35
CA GLY A 256 -29.50 38.87 13.34
C GLY A 256 -29.29 38.55 11.89
N GLY A 257 -30.19 37.86 11.19
CA GLY A 257 -31.12 38.50 10.30
C GLY A 257 -30.98 38.27 8.82
N GLY A 258 -31.91 37.57 8.18
CA GLY A 258 -32.57 38.09 6.99
C GLY A 258 -32.17 37.57 5.59
N GLY A 259 -33.01 36.80 4.94
CA GLY A 259 -33.63 37.18 3.72
C GLY A 259 -33.13 36.68 2.36
N GLY A 260 -33.99 35.98 1.63
CA GLY A 260 -34.22 36.17 0.22
C GLY A 260 -33.53 35.27 -0.78
N GLY A 261 -34.14 34.24 -1.34
CA GLY A 261 -34.81 34.22 -2.62
C GLY A 261 -33.94 34.18 -3.86
N GLY A 262 -34.11 33.15 -4.69
CA GLY A 262 -33.70 33.25 -6.09
C GLY A 262 -33.36 31.88 -6.71
N GLY A 263 -34.36 31.26 -7.34
CA GLY A 263 -34.17 30.09 -8.19
C GLY A 263 -33.44 30.45 -9.49
N GLY A 264 -32.69 29.50 -9.97
CA GLY A 264 -32.05 29.58 -11.27
C GLY A 264 -31.58 28.21 -11.74
N GLY A 265 -32.40 27.57 -12.54
CA GLY A 265 -32.08 26.33 -13.21
C GLY A 265 -30.90 26.49 -14.16
N VAL A 266 -29.93 25.56 -14.06
CA VAL A 266 -28.92 25.37 -15.10
C VAL A 266 -28.98 23.93 -15.52
N GLY A 267 -29.87 23.67 -16.46
CA GLY A 267 -29.88 22.46 -17.27
C GLY A 267 -28.74 22.45 -18.26
N GLY A 268 -28.14 21.31 -18.34
CA GLY A 268 -27.60 20.77 -19.56
C GLY A 268 -26.47 21.49 -20.27
N ARG A 269 -25.23 21.06 -20.05
CA ARG A 269 -24.17 21.04 -21.09
C ARG A 269 -22.81 20.56 -20.56
N TRP A 270 -22.73 19.37 -20.02
CA TRP A 270 -21.41 18.83 -19.64
C TRP A 270 -21.00 17.52 -20.33
N TRP A 271 -21.76 17.03 -21.32
CA TRP A 271 -21.50 15.75 -21.97
C TRP A 271 -20.72 15.82 -23.29
N ARG A 272 -20.04 16.91 -23.59
CA ARG A 272 -19.24 17.01 -24.81
C ARG A 272 -17.80 17.41 -24.46
N ARG A 273 -16.96 16.46 -24.06
CA ARG A 273 -15.52 16.35 -24.32
C ARG A 273 -14.86 15.33 -23.40
N ALA A 274 -15.11 14.06 -23.65
CA ALA A 274 -14.15 13.02 -23.35
C ALA A 274 -13.87 12.30 -24.68
N ARG A 275 -12.86 12.74 -25.42
CA ARG A 275 -12.29 11.94 -26.50
C ARG A 275 -11.25 11.05 -25.89
N MET A 276 -11.61 9.82 -25.58
CA MET A 276 -10.66 8.72 -25.40
C MET A 276 -10.01 8.41 -26.75
N ARG A 277 -8.71 8.60 -26.88
CA ARG A 277 -7.92 7.91 -27.90
C ARG A 277 -7.37 6.65 -27.26
N MET A 278 -7.94 5.51 -27.65
CA MET A 278 -7.28 4.21 -27.50
C MET A 278 -6.27 4.06 -28.64
N ARG A 279 -5.08 3.65 -28.33
CA ARG A 279 -4.20 2.84 -29.18
C ARG A 279 -3.59 1.76 -28.30
#